data_f1732e1dff1c08aee336afc46b9aff84
#
_entry.id   f1732e1dff1c08aee336afc46b9aff84
#
_cell.length_a   1.000
_cell.length_b   1.000
_cell.length_c   1.000
_cell.angle_alpha   90.00
_cell.angle_beta   90.00
_cell.angle_gamma   90.00
#
_symmetry.space_group_name_H-M   'P 1'
#
loop_
_entity.id
_entity.type
_entity.pdbx_description
1 polymer ?
#
loop_
_entity_poly.entity_id
_entity_poly.type
_entity_poly.pdbx_seq_one_letter_code
_entity_poly.pdbx_strand_id
1 'polypeptide(L)'
;MSIFVCGDIHSTLDINKLDRFIGREDLNENDYLIICGDTGICGFSKEQEAATRAYLRGLPMTVLFADGNHEQFDALNSYLVDEWHGGKVHIIEPGIIHLMRGQVYQIDGKRFFVFGGAYSIDRAYRDLGFTWFEEEIPSQEEYEEAWKNLEECDYKVDYIISHTGPYEVITELGYECHDAALNQVRFFQQVADQVDFQDWYFGHFHEDVDVENFHCRIDEVTQIE
;
A
#
# COMPACT_ATOMS: atom_id res chain seq x y z
N MET A 1 7.47 10.11 17.71
CA MET A 1 7.31 9.23 16.53
C MET A 1 6.03 9.63 15.86
N SER A 2 6.09 9.93 14.59
CA SER A 2 4.93 10.27 13.76
C SER A 2 4.81 9.27 12.64
N ILE A 3 3.58 8.97 12.20
CA ILE A 3 3.31 8.08 11.08
C ILE A 3 2.56 8.90 10.04
N PHE A 4 3.03 8.82 8.80
CA PHE A 4 2.46 9.53 7.67
C PHE A 4 2.03 8.53 6.60
N VAL A 5 0.96 8.85 5.87
CA VAL A 5 0.46 8.03 4.76
C VAL A 5 0.34 8.88 3.52
N CYS A 6 0.70 8.32 2.39
CA CYS A 6 0.42 8.90 1.07
C CYS A 6 0.03 7.80 0.08
N GLY A 7 -0.56 8.19 -1.04
CA GLY A 7 -0.81 7.29 -2.17
C GLY A 7 0.40 7.14 -3.09
N ASP A 8 0.10 6.68 -4.27
CA ASP A 8 1.01 6.29 -5.34
C ASP A 8 2.11 7.30 -5.62
N ILE A 9 3.36 6.86 -5.73
CA ILE A 9 4.49 7.74 -6.10
C ILE A 9 5.03 7.51 -7.51
N HIS A 10 4.59 6.41 -8.18
CA HIS A 10 4.94 6.06 -9.57
C HIS A 10 6.40 6.31 -9.92
N SER A 11 7.31 5.81 -9.07
CA SER A 11 8.73 6.05 -9.23
C SER A 11 9.05 7.56 -9.20
N THR A 12 9.72 8.06 -10.24
CA THR A 12 10.13 9.46 -10.32
C THR A 12 9.04 10.41 -10.84
N LEU A 13 7.83 9.92 -11.15
CA LEU A 13 6.76 10.76 -11.71
C LEU A 13 6.10 11.62 -10.63
N ASP A 14 5.66 11.02 -9.52
CA ASP A 14 4.87 11.68 -8.50
C ASP A 14 5.62 11.82 -7.15
N ILE A 15 6.87 11.35 -7.09
CA ILE A 15 7.69 11.38 -5.86
C ILE A 15 7.94 12.80 -5.33
N ASN A 16 7.90 13.81 -6.21
CA ASN A 16 8.16 15.21 -5.85
C ASN A 16 7.13 15.82 -4.87
N LYS A 17 5.98 15.17 -4.67
CA LYS A 17 5.03 15.56 -3.62
C LYS A 17 5.67 15.48 -2.23
N LEU A 18 6.60 14.53 -2.05
CA LEU A 18 7.33 14.35 -0.80
C LEU A 18 8.29 15.51 -0.50
N ASP A 19 8.78 16.24 -1.52
CA ASP A 19 9.63 17.44 -1.30
C ASP A 19 8.89 18.52 -0.51
N ARG A 20 7.58 18.69 -0.76
CA ARG A 20 6.76 19.66 -0.04
C ARG A 20 6.50 19.24 1.39
N PHE A 21 6.37 17.93 1.61
CA PHE A 21 6.19 17.34 2.93
C PHE A 21 7.44 17.47 3.78
N ILE A 22 8.60 17.05 3.27
CA ILE A 22 9.89 17.05 3.99
C ILE A 22 10.28 18.46 4.46
N GLY A 23 9.90 19.50 3.72
CA GLY A 23 10.21 20.88 4.07
C GLY A 23 9.39 21.49 5.20
N ARG A 24 8.41 20.76 5.77
CA ARG A 24 7.43 21.29 6.73
C ARG A 24 7.65 20.87 8.17
N GLU A 25 8.29 19.71 8.41
CA GLU A 25 8.23 19.02 9.69
C GLU A 25 9.61 18.72 10.25
N ASP A 26 9.70 18.65 11.58
CA ASP A 26 10.88 18.13 12.29
C ASP A 26 10.91 16.60 12.23
N LEU A 27 11.08 16.06 11.01
CA LEU A 27 11.09 14.61 10.73
C LEU A 27 12.40 13.99 11.21
N ASN A 28 12.34 12.75 11.66
CA ASN A 28 13.48 12.04 12.21
C ASN A 28 13.41 10.53 11.99
N GLU A 29 14.46 9.81 12.32
CA GLU A 29 14.64 8.37 12.11
C GLU A 29 13.60 7.46 12.81
N ASN A 30 12.84 8.00 13.78
CA ASN A 30 11.79 7.24 14.44
C ASN A 30 10.43 7.40 13.76
N ASP A 31 10.32 8.24 12.74
CA ASP A 31 9.08 8.45 12.02
C ASP A 31 8.94 7.46 10.87
N TYR A 32 7.71 7.25 10.40
CA TYR A 32 7.37 6.35 9.31
C TYR A 32 6.58 7.06 8.23
N LEU A 33 6.88 6.75 6.97
CA LEU A 33 6.05 7.07 5.83
C LEU A 33 5.50 5.75 5.25
N ILE A 34 4.19 5.61 5.18
CA ILE A 34 3.50 4.46 4.55
C ILE A 34 2.99 4.90 3.18
N ILE A 35 3.36 4.16 2.14
CA ILE A 35 2.90 4.40 0.77
C ILE A 35 1.88 3.33 0.38
N CYS A 36 0.71 3.75 -0.09
CA CYS A 36 -0.42 2.87 -0.41
C CYS A 36 -0.31 2.21 -1.81
N GLY A 37 0.89 1.79 -2.20
CA GLY A 37 1.12 1.07 -3.46
C GLY A 37 1.69 1.93 -4.59
N ASP A 38 1.89 1.30 -5.74
CA ASP A 38 2.43 1.90 -6.98
C ASP A 38 3.69 2.75 -6.75
N THR A 39 4.65 2.12 -6.06
CA THR A 39 5.83 2.83 -5.59
C THR A 39 6.91 3.00 -6.64
N GLY A 40 7.07 2.00 -7.53
CA GLY A 40 8.21 1.89 -8.43
C GLY A 40 9.54 1.59 -7.71
N ILE A 41 9.50 1.16 -6.44
CA ILE A 41 10.65 0.67 -5.66
C ILE A 41 11.19 -0.63 -6.27
N CYS A 42 10.30 -1.50 -6.76
CA CYS A 42 10.59 -2.59 -7.67
C CYS A 42 9.94 -2.23 -9.02
N GLY A 43 10.63 -1.44 -9.82
CA GLY A 43 10.06 -0.84 -11.02
C GLY A 43 10.47 -1.57 -12.29
N PHE A 44 9.84 -1.21 -13.41
CA PHE A 44 10.11 -1.80 -14.73
C PHE A 44 11.39 -1.25 -15.39
N SER A 45 11.90 -0.10 -14.93
CA SER A 45 13.17 0.49 -15.37
C SER A 45 14.16 0.51 -14.20
N LYS A 46 15.31 -0.14 -14.39
CA LYS A 46 16.38 -0.17 -13.35
C LYS A 46 16.92 1.22 -13.02
N GLU A 47 16.90 2.14 -13.97
CA GLU A 47 17.33 3.53 -13.74
C GLU A 47 16.32 4.27 -12.87
N GLN A 48 15.03 4.14 -13.15
CA GLN A 48 13.97 4.72 -12.35
C GLN A 48 13.91 4.10 -10.94
N GLU A 49 13.99 2.77 -10.85
CA GLU A 49 14.08 2.05 -9.59
C GLU A 49 15.23 2.56 -8.72
N ALA A 50 16.44 2.67 -9.29
CA ALA A 50 17.61 3.17 -8.58
C ALA A 50 17.43 4.62 -8.12
N ALA A 51 16.82 5.47 -8.95
CA ALA A 51 16.55 6.88 -8.61
C ALA A 51 15.50 6.97 -7.48
N THR A 52 14.40 6.19 -7.55
CA THR A 52 13.36 6.12 -6.52
C THR A 52 13.94 5.67 -5.18
N ARG A 53 14.68 4.58 -5.17
CA ARG A 53 15.34 4.06 -3.95
C ARG A 53 16.35 5.04 -3.38
N ALA A 54 17.13 5.71 -4.24
CA ALA A 54 18.09 6.71 -3.79
C ALA A 54 17.40 7.91 -3.13
N TYR A 55 16.27 8.36 -3.69
CA TYR A 55 15.46 9.43 -3.10
C TYR A 55 14.88 9.00 -1.74
N LEU A 56 14.18 7.87 -1.69
CA LEU A 56 13.51 7.37 -0.48
C LEU A 56 14.51 7.09 0.65
N ARG A 57 15.69 6.56 0.33
CA ARG A 57 16.80 6.37 1.30
C ARG A 57 17.33 7.69 1.86
N GLY A 58 17.17 8.78 1.13
CA GLY A 58 17.54 10.13 1.58
C GLY A 58 16.54 10.74 2.57
N LEU A 59 15.37 10.13 2.76
CA LEU A 59 14.39 10.61 3.73
C LEU A 59 14.90 10.35 5.17
N PRO A 60 14.55 11.23 6.12
CA PRO A 60 15.00 11.08 7.51
C PRO A 60 14.21 10.03 8.30
N MET A 61 13.38 9.22 7.66
CA MET A 61 12.47 8.26 8.28
C MET A 61 12.49 6.91 7.57
N THR A 62 11.86 5.90 8.16
CA THR A 62 11.65 4.61 7.52
C THR A 62 10.45 4.66 6.57
N VAL A 63 10.64 4.20 5.35
CA VAL A 63 9.60 4.06 4.34
C VAL A 63 9.03 2.66 4.38
N LEU A 64 7.73 2.56 4.58
CA LEU A 64 6.92 1.35 4.51
C LEU A 64 6.04 1.44 3.26
N PHE A 65 5.74 0.34 2.61
CA PHE A 65 4.80 0.37 1.49
C PHE A 65 4.01 -0.93 1.35
N ALA A 66 2.76 -0.81 0.94
CA ALA A 66 2.01 -1.90 0.35
C ALA A 66 2.37 -1.99 -1.14
N ASP A 67 2.21 -3.14 -1.75
CA ASP A 67 2.33 -3.25 -3.21
C ASP A 67 1.08 -2.70 -3.91
N GLY A 68 1.28 -2.11 -5.08
CA GLY A 68 0.21 -1.69 -5.99
C GLY A 68 0.04 -2.67 -7.15
N ASN A 69 -0.57 -2.21 -8.25
CA ASN A 69 -0.66 -2.98 -9.49
C ASN A 69 0.48 -2.68 -10.48
N HIS A 70 1.24 -1.62 -10.24
CA HIS A 70 2.39 -1.23 -11.04
C HIS A 70 3.74 -1.65 -10.43
N GLU A 71 3.78 -2.82 -9.80
CA GLU A 71 5.02 -3.38 -9.24
C GLU A 71 5.59 -4.46 -10.18
N GLN A 72 6.91 -4.58 -10.19
CA GLN A 72 7.60 -5.70 -10.84
C GLN A 72 7.63 -6.87 -9.86
N PHE A 73 6.58 -7.71 -9.89
CA PHE A 73 6.33 -8.75 -8.89
C PHE A 73 7.42 -9.84 -8.86
N ASP A 74 8.04 -10.20 -9.99
CA ASP A 74 9.18 -11.13 -10.01
C ASP A 74 10.34 -10.59 -9.18
N ALA A 75 10.61 -9.29 -9.25
CA ALA A 75 11.66 -8.65 -8.45
C ALA A 75 11.24 -8.54 -6.98
N LEU A 76 10.02 -8.09 -6.70
CA LEU A 76 9.49 -7.92 -5.35
C LEU A 76 9.45 -9.26 -4.60
N ASN A 77 8.96 -10.32 -5.24
CA ASN A 77 8.84 -11.65 -4.65
C ASN A 77 10.18 -12.41 -4.59
N SER A 78 11.25 -11.88 -5.19
CA SER A 78 12.59 -12.46 -5.06
C SER A 78 13.29 -12.16 -3.74
N TYR A 79 12.78 -11.18 -2.98
CA TYR A 79 13.29 -10.87 -1.65
C TYR A 79 12.93 -11.98 -0.66
N LEU A 80 13.81 -12.20 0.32
CA LEU A 80 13.53 -13.15 1.38
C LEU A 80 12.45 -12.57 2.31
N VAL A 81 11.49 -13.43 2.67
CA VAL A 81 10.50 -13.08 3.67
C VAL A 81 11.19 -13.00 5.04
N ASP A 82 10.97 -11.90 5.72
CA ASP A 82 11.42 -11.62 7.08
C ASP A 82 10.21 -11.28 7.96
N GLU A 83 10.41 -11.08 9.24
CA GLU A 83 9.38 -10.69 10.19
C GLU A 83 9.71 -9.32 10.79
N TRP A 84 8.72 -8.41 10.79
CA TRP A 84 8.85 -7.08 11.33
C TRP A 84 7.55 -6.65 12.00
N HIS A 85 7.62 -6.20 13.25
CA HIS A 85 6.47 -5.71 14.02
C HIS A 85 5.24 -6.65 14.02
N GLY A 86 5.45 -7.96 13.99
CA GLY A 86 4.42 -9.00 14.08
C GLY A 86 3.87 -9.48 12.74
N GLY A 87 4.31 -8.91 11.61
CA GLY A 87 3.90 -9.31 10.27
C GLY A 87 5.08 -9.65 9.36
N LYS A 88 4.80 -10.39 8.27
CA LYS A 88 5.76 -10.74 7.23
C LYS A 88 6.08 -9.53 6.37
N VAL A 89 7.36 -9.39 6.01
CA VAL A 89 7.85 -8.27 5.20
C VAL A 89 8.90 -8.74 4.19
N HIS A 90 9.13 -7.91 3.18
CA HIS A 90 10.38 -7.93 2.42
C HIS A 90 11.21 -6.71 2.81
N ILE A 91 12.43 -6.92 3.31
CA ILE A 91 13.38 -5.83 3.53
C ILE A 91 14.06 -5.55 2.18
N ILE A 92 13.63 -4.48 1.50
CA ILE A 92 14.17 -4.11 0.19
C ILE A 92 15.59 -3.58 0.34
N GLU A 93 15.79 -2.68 1.28
CA GLU A 93 17.07 -2.16 1.76
C GLU A 93 16.88 -1.50 3.14
N PRO A 94 17.95 -1.15 3.87
CA PRO A 94 17.81 -0.49 5.16
C PRO A 94 16.96 0.77 5.07
N GLY A 95 15.84 0.79 5.82
CA GLY A 95 14.90 1.90 5.84
C GLY A 95 13.83 1.88 4.74
N ILE A 96 13.77 0.81 3.88
CA ILE A 96 12.71 0.62 2.89
C ILE A 96 12.14 -0.80 3.03
N ILE A 97 10.89 -0.92 3.45
CA ILE A 97 10.25 -2.18 3.86
C ILE A 97 8.92 -2.36 3.12
N HIS A 98 8.78 -3.47 2.42
CA HIS A 98 7.51 -3.91 1.85
C HIS A 98 6.69 -4.64 2.91
N LEU A 99 5.50 -4.13 3.18
CA LEU A 99 4.50 -4.73 4.05
C LEU A 99 3.68 -5.75 3.25
N MET A 100 3.84 -7.04 3.53
CA MET A 100 3.18 -8.09 2.76
C MET A 100 1.67 -8.10 2.98
N ARG A 101 0.95 -8.62 2.01
CA ARG A 101 -0.52 -8.69 2.02
C ARG A 101 -1.05 -9.54 3.19
N GLY A 102 -2.17 -9.10 3.75
CA GLY A 102 -2.90 -9.83 4.77
C GLY A 102 -2.25 -9.83 6.16
N GLN A 103 -1.23 -9.01 6.38
CA GLN A 103 -0.53 -8.93 7.65
C GLN A 103 -1.10 -7.84 8.56
N VAL A 104 -0.91 -8.01 9.87
CA VAL A 104 -1.21 -7.01 10.89
C VAL A 104 0.07 -6.62 11.59
N TYR A 105 0.44 -5.34 11.52
CA TYR A 105 1.66 -4.79 12.11
C TYR A 105 1.35 -3.96 13.34
N GLN A 106 2.20 -4.05 14.37
CA GLN A 106 2.14 -3.17 15.54
C GLN A 106 3.17 -2.05 15.45
N ILE A 107 2.74 -0.84 15.10
CA ILE A 107 3.59 0.34 14.98
C ILE A 107 3.10 1.37 15.99
N ASP A 108 3.97 1.81 16.90
CA ASP A 108 3.65 2.79 17.97
C ASP A 108 2.41 2.45 18.81
N GLY A 109 2.24 1.15 19.11
CA GLY A 109 1.12 0.66 19.91
C GLY A 109 -0.21 0.59 19.15
N LYS A 110 -0.22 0.91 17.85
CA LYS A 110 -1.37 0.84 16.96
C LYS A 110 -1.25 -0.34 15.99
N ARG A 111 -2.37 -0.92 15.61
CA ARG A 111 -2.46 -2.06 14.67
C ARG A 111 -2.80 -1.57 13.28
N PHE A 112 -1.98 -1.96 12.32
CA PHE A 112 -2.16 -1.66 10.90
C PHE A 112 -2.42 -2.96 10.15
N PHE A 113 -3.61 -3.15 9.60
CA PHE A 113 -3.86 -4.20 8.64
C PHE A 113 -3.46 -3.72 7.24
N VAL A 114 -2.63 -4.49 6.55
CA VAL A 114 -2.11 -4.10 5.23
C VAL A 114 -2.48 -5.15 4.19
N PHE A 115 -2.99 -4.68 3.02
CA PHE A 115 -3.34 -5.56 1.92
C PHE A 115 -3.21 -4.85 0.57
N GLY A 116 -2.14 -5.12 -0.15
CA GLY A 116 -1.82 -4.52 -1.44
C GLY A 116 -2.55 -5.11 -2.64
N GLY A 117 -2.08 -4.74 -3.83
CA GLY A 117 -2.61 -5.18 -5.12
C GLY A 117 -3.86 -4.43 -5.58
N ALA A 118 -4.04 -4.38 -6.90
CA ALA A 118 -5.26 -3.96 -7.56
C ALA A 118 -5.28 -4.46 -9.01
N TYR A 119 -6.43 -4.39 -9.66
CA TYR A 119 -6.58 -4.77 -11.05
C TYR A 119 -6.17 -3.64 -11.99
N SER A 120 -5.26 -3.92 -12.92
CA SER A 120 -4.87 -3.00 -13.98
C SER A 120 -5.90 -2.98 -15.11
N ILE A 121 -6.60 -1.86 -15.31
CA ILE A 121 -7.57 -1.69 -16.41
C ILE A 121 -6.88 -1.63 -17.78
N ASP A 122 -5.63 -1.28 -17.84
CA ASP A 122 -4.82 -1.12 -19.05
C ASP A 122 -3.98 -2.36 -19.41
N ARG A 123 -4.14 -3.48 -18.67
CA ARG A 123 -3.36 -4.71 -18.90
C ARG A 123 -3.41 -5.25 -20.32
N ALA A 124 -4.48 -4.94 -21.09
CA ALA A 124 -4.59 -5.32 -22.50
C ALA A 124 -3.53 -4.66 -23.41
N TYR A 125 -2.89 -3.60 -22.92
CA TYR A 125 -1.84 -2.85 -23.60
C TYR A 125 -0.44 -3.13 -23.02
N ARG A 126 -0.34 -4.06 -22.07
CA ARG A 126 0.89 -4.43 -21.39
C ARG A 126 1.29 -5.87 -21.71
N ASP A 127 2.56 -6.18 -21.51
CA ASP A 127 3.13 -7.51 -21.74
C ASP A 127 3.20 -8.29 -20.44
N LEU A 128 2.51 -9.45 -20.39
CA LEU A 128 2.50 -10.36 -19.25
C LEU A 128 3.92 -10.81 -18.87
N GLY A 129 4.26 -10.72 -17.58
CA GLY A 129 5.57 -11.06 -17.03
C GLY A 129 6.67 -10.02 -17.33
N PHE A 130 6.31 -8.85 -17.92
CA PHE A 130 7.24 -7.75 -18.20
C PHE A 130 6.73 -6.42 -17.66
N THR A 131 5.50 -6.03 -18.02
CA THR A 131 4.91 -4.75 -17.63
C THR A 131 3.60 -4.91 -16.88
N TRP A 132 3.04 -6.12 -16.79
CA TRP A 132 2.00 -6.50 -15.83
C TRP A 132 2.18 -7.97 -15.40
N PHE A 133 1.61 -8.34 -14.27
CA PHE A 133 1.75 -9.65 -13.66
C PHE A 133 0.39 -10.12 -13.16
N GLU A 134 0.17 -11.46 -13.15
CA GLU A 134 -1.05 -12.02 -12.57
C GLU A 134 -1.12 -11.77 -11.06
N GLU A 135 0.04 -11.62 -10.42
CA GLU A 135 0.24 -11.35 -9.00
C GLU A 135 -0.26 -9.95 -8.57
N GLU A 136 -0.59 -9.04 -9.50
CA GLU A 136 -1.30 -7.80 -9.14
C GLU A 136 -2.63 -8.09 -8.46
N ILE A 137 -3.26 -9.24 -8.79
CA ILE A 137 -4.46 -9.75 -8.15
C ILE A 137 -4.06 -10.71 -7.03
N PRO A 138 -4.58 -10.51 -5.83
CA PRO A 138 -4.26 -11.39 -4.70
C PRO A 138 -4.69 -12.84 -4.92
N SER A 139 -3.87 -13.77 -4.44
CA SER A 139 -4.15 -15.19 -4.43
C SER A 139 -5.17 -15.58 -3.36
N GLN A 140 -5.72 -16.78 -3.46
CA GLN A 140 -6.65 -17.31 -2.46
C GLN A 140 -5.97 -17.49 -1.10
N GLU A 141 -4.72 -17.90 -1.09
CA GLU A 141 -3.91 -18.09 0.11
C GLU A 141 -3.69 -16.76 0.86
N GLU A 142 -3.49 -15.64 0.13
CA GLU A 142 -3.35 -14.32 0.75
C GLU A 142 -4.66 -13.85 1.40
N TYR A 143 -5.83 -14.13 0.81
CA TYR A 143 -7.13 -13.86 1.46
C TYR A 143 -7.34 -14.71 2.71
N GLU A 144 -6.99 -16.01 2.67
CA GLU A 144 -7.11 -16.91 3.81
C GLU A 144 -6.17 -16.49 4.95
N GLU A 145 -4.95 -16.09 4.65
CA GLU A 145 -3.99 -15.58 5.63
C GLU A 145 -4.49 -14.26 6.25
N ALA A 146 -5.05 -13.36 5.43
CA ALA A 146 -5.63 -12.11 5.89
C ALA A 146 -6.74 -12.34 6.92
N TRP A 147 -7.70 -13.20 6.62
CA TRP A 147 -8.77 -13.52 7.56
C TRP A 147 -8.27 -14.14 8.85
N LYS A 148 -7.29 -15.04 8.76
CA LYS A 148 -6.66 -15.65 9.93
C LYS A 148 -6.01 -14.58 10.82
N ASN A 149 -5.23 -13.65 10.24
CA ASN A 149 -4.55 -12.61 11.00
C ASN A 149 -5.54 -11.59 11.61
N LEU A 150 -6.65 -11.29 10.91
CA LEU A 150 -7.73 -10.47 11.45
C LEU A 150 -8.46 -11.16 12.61
N GLU A 151 -8.72 -12.48 12.52
CA GLU A 151 -9.28 -13.27 13.62
C GLU A 151 -8.36 -13.28 14.85
N GLU A 152 -7.04 -13.41 14.67
CA GLU A 152 -6.05 -13.39 15.75
C GLU A 152 -6.02 -12.06 16.53
N CYS A 153 -6.50 -10.98 15.93
CA CYS A 153 -6.65 -9.69 16.61
C CYS A 153 -8.11 -9.33 16.94
N ASP A 154 -9.01 -10.33 17.03
CA ASP A 154 -10.44 -10.17 17.34
C ASP A 154 -11.16 -9.21 16.38
N TYR A 155 -10.76 -9.17 15.10
CA TYR A 155 -11.28 -8.28 14.06
C TYR A 155 -11.21 -6.79 14.44
N LYS A 156 -10.13 -6.39 15.13
CA LYS A 156 -9.88 -5.01 15.56
C LYS A 156 -8.49 -4.55 15.17
N VAL A 157 -8.45 -3.48 14.39
CA VAL A 157 -7.22 -2.77 14.03
C VAL A 157 -7.46 -1.27 14.15
N ASP A 158 -6.39 -0.48 14.24
CA ASP A 158 -6.56 0.97 14.28
C ASP A 158 -6.67 1.53 12.87
N TYR A 159 -5.84 1.04 11.96
CA TYR A 159 -5.77 1.52 10.58
C TYR A 159 -5.74 0.37 9.57
N ILE A 160 -6.30 0.64 8.40
CA ILE A 160 -6.19 -0.24 7.24
C ILE A 160 -5.43 0.50 6.12
N ILE A 161 -4.45 -0.17 5.54
CA ILE A 161 -3.68 0.31 4.41
C ILE A 161 -3.86 -0.65 3.25
N SER A 162 -4.36 -0.17 2.13
CA SER A 162 -4.49 -0.97 0.92
C SER A 162 -4.09 -0.17 -0.32
N HIS A 163 -4.05 -0.79 -1.50
CA HIS A 163 -3.83 -0.02 -2.71
C HIS A 163 -5.15 0.41 -3.34
N THR A 164 -6.18 -0.44 -3.32
CA THR A 164 -7.55 -0.08 -3.76
C THR A 164 -8.54 -0.20 -2.60
N GLY A 165 -9.76 0.34 -2.73
CA GLY A 165 -10.75 0.43 -1.67
C GLY A 165 -11.85 -0.65 -1.71
N PRO A 166 -12.79 -0.63 -0.74
CA PRO A 166 -13.99 -1.48 -0.73
C PRO A 166 -14.96 -1.15 -1.86
N TYR A 167 -15.78 -2.13 -2.24
CA TYR A 167 -16.72 -2.02 -3.36
C TYR A 167 -17.65 -0.81 -3.28
N GLU A 168 -18.28 -0.56 -2.13
CA GLU A 168 -19.23 0.55 -1.97
C GLU A 168 -18.50 1.91 -2.05
N VAL A 169 -17.33 2.04 -1.44
CA VAL A 169 -16.52 3.27 -1.50
C VAL A 169 -16.11 3.59 -2.95
N ILE A 170 -15.59 2.60 -3.69
CA ILE A 170 -15.20 2.77 -5.10
C ILE A 170 -16.41 3.19 -5.94
N THR A 171 -17.58 2.58 -5.70
CA THR A 171 -18.81 2.92 -6.41
C THR A 171 -19.29 4.32 -6.07
N GLU A 172 -19.17 4.76 -4.81
CA GLU A 172 -19.52 6.11 -4.38
C GLU A 172 -18.61 7.17 -5.02
N LEU A 173 -17.32 6.85 -5.21
CA LEU A 173 -16.39 7.68 -5.96
C LEU A 173 -16.72 7.75 -7.48
N GLY A 174 -17.67 6.94 -7.95
CA GLY A 174 -18.13 6.94 -9.34
C GLY A 174 -17.35 6.01 -10.28
N TYR A 175 -16.50 5.12 -9.74
CA TYR A 175 -15.76 4.15 -10.55
C TYR A 175 -16.54 2.86 -10.74
N GLU A 176 -16.40 2.26 -11.93
CA GLU A 176 -16.92 0.93 -12.24
C GLU A 176 -15.90 -0.14 -11.89
N CYS A 177 -16.34 -1.18 -11.16
CA CYS A 177 -15.48 -2.31 -10.84
C CYS A 177 -15.47 -3.32 -11.99
N HIS A 178 -14.30 -3.58 -12.56
CA HIS A 178 -14.14 -4.64 -13.55
C HIS A 178 -14.38 -6.02 -12.93
N ASP A 179 -14.97 -6.96 -13.69
CA ASP A 179 -15.28 -8.31 -13.19
C ASP A 179 -14.08 -9.02 -12.53
N ALA A 180 -12.89 -8.85 -13.07
CA ALA A 180 -11.67 -9.44 -12.51
C ALA A 180 -11.21 -8.79 -11.19
N ALA A 181 -11.63 -7.55 -10.89
CA ALA A 181 -11.38 -6.88 -9.61
C ALA A 181 -12.38 -7.28 -8.53
N LEU A 182 -13.54 -7.85 -8.90
CA LEU A 182 -14.67 -8.06 -7.98
C LEU A 182 -14.31 -8.90 -6.75
N ASN A 183 -13.43 -9.88 -6.87
CA ASN A 183 -13.05 -10.71 -5.72
C ASN A 183 -12.35 -9.87 -4.66
N GLN A 184 -11.42 -9.01 -5.08
CA GLN A 184 -10.65 -8.16 -4.16
C GLN A 184 -11.52 -7.06 -3.54
N VAL A 185 -12.27 -6.31 -4.34
CA VAL A 185 -13.08 -5.22 -3.80
C VAL A 185 -14.22 -5.70 -2.91
N ARG A 186 -14.75 -6.92 -3.15
CA ARG A 186 -15.72 -7.58 -2.27
C ARG A 186 -15.09 -8.13 -0.99
N PHE A 187 -13.87 -8.65 -1.07
CA PHE A 187 -13.10 -8.99 0.12
C PHE A 187 -12.92 -7.74 1.00
N PHE A 188 -12.51 -6.62 0.42
CA PHE A 188 -12.40 -5.35 1.16
C PHE A 188 -13.74 -4.88 1.72
N GLN A 189 -14.85 -5.07 0.99
CA GLN A 189 -16.18 -4.79 1.54
C GLN A 189 -16.48 -5.65 2.77
N GLN A 190 -16.16 -6.95 2.73
CA GLN A 190 -16.33 -7.82 3.89
C GLN A 190 -15.43 -7.41 5.06
N VAL A 191 -14.22 -6.94 4.79
CA VAL A 191 -13.34 -6.38 5.82
C VAL A 191 -13.98 -5.12 6.43
N ALA A 192 -14.47 -4.20 5.60
CA ALA A 192 -15.15 -2.98 6.06
C ALA A 192 -16.38 -3.28 6.93
N ASP A 193 -17.15 -4.33 6.58
CA ASP A 193 -18.36 -4.73 7.29
C ASP A 193 -18.10 -5.44 8.64
N GLN A 194 -16.92 -6.09 8.80
CA GLN A 194 -16.67 -7.02 9.92
C GLN A 194 -15.57 -6.56 10.87
N VAL A 195 -14.67 -5.69 10.42
CA VAL A 195 -13.51 -5.25 11.20
C VAL A 195 -13.80 -3.89 11.82
N ASP A 196 -13.47 -3.74 13.10
CA ASP A 196 -13.51 -2.46 13.83
C ASP A 196 -12.20 -1.71 13.57
N PHE A 197 -12.26 -0.55 12.90
CA PHE A 197 -11.11 0.29 12.55
C PHE A 197 -11.45 1.77 12.64
N GLN A 198 -10.43 2.63 12.74
CA GLN A 198 -10.59 4.09 12.78
C GLN A 198 -10.63 4.65 11.36
N ASP A 199 -9.54 4.47 10.61
CA ASP A 199 -9.41 5.01 9.26
C ASP A 199 -8.81 3.99 8.30
N TRP A 200 -9.18 4.11 7.02
CA TRP A 200 -8.70 3.29 5.91
C TRP A 200 -8.08 4.16 4.82
N TYR A 201 -6.79 3.98 4.55
CA TYR A 201 -6.05 4.71 3.52
C TYR A 201 -5.77 3.83 2.30
N PHE A 202 -5.97 4.39 1.11
CA PHE A 202 -5.71 3.70 -0.16
C PHE A 202 -5.31 4.69 -1.26
N GLY A 203 -4.78 4.17 -2.40
CA GLY A 203 -4.36 4.93 -3.58
C GLY A 203 -5.16 4.57 -4.83
N HIS A 204 -4.47 4.25 -5.93
CA HIS A 204 -4.97 3.69 -7.18
C HIS A 204 -5.84 4.60 -8.04
N PHE A 205 -6.71 5.40 -7.48
CA PHE A 205 -7.67 6.25 -8.23
C PHE A 205 -7.11 7.64 -8.56
N HIS A 206 -5.92 7.96 -8.10
CA HIS A 206 -5.22 9.24 -8.33
C HIS A 206 -6.07 10.47 -7.93
N GLU A 207 -6.76 10.37 -6.81
CA GLU A 207 -7.56 11.45 -6.23
C GLU A 207 -7.23 11.63 -4.75
N ASP A 208 -7.31 12.87 -4.26
CA ASP A 208 -7.34 13.16 -2.83
C ASP A 208 -8.79 13.40 -2.44
N VAL A 209 -9.45 12.38 -1.88
CA VAL A 209 -10.88 12.41 -1.52
C VAL A 209 -11.16 11.56 -0.29
N ASP A 210 -12.07 12.04 0.55
CA ASP A 210 -12.56 11.34 1.73
C ASP A 210 -14.02 10.90 1.53
N VAL A 211 -14.30 9.65 1.88
CA VAL A 211 -15.65 9.09 2.01
C VAL A 211 -15.74 8.54 3.44
N GLU A 212 -16.37 9.29 4.34
CA GLU A 212 -16.41 8.98 5.78
C GLU A 212 -14.99 8.81 6.36
N ASN A 213 -14.64 7.60 6.80
CA ASN A 213 -13.31 7.24 7.32
C ASN A 213 -12.47 6.47 6.29
N PHE A 214 -12.79 6.58 5.01
CA PHE A 214 -12.00 6.05 3.90
C PHE A 214 -11.32 7.21 3.16
N HIS A 215 -10.02 7.11 2.95
CA HIS A 215 -9.16 8.17 2.46
C HIS A 215 -8.40 7.73 1.23
N CYS A 216 -8.88 8.11 0.04
CA CYS A 216 -8.10 7.97 -1.19
C CYS A 216 -7.04 9.07 -1.24
N ARG A 217 -5.80 8.72 -1.55
CA ARG A 217 -4.68 9.66 -1.56
C ARG A 217 -3.83 9.50 -2.82
N ILE A 218 -3.42 10.65 -3.34
CA ILE A 218 -2.42 10.75 -4.40
C ILE A 218 -1.37 11.81 -4.04
N ASP A 219 -1.72 13.08 -3.90
CA ASP A 219 -0.80 14.17 -3.67
C ASP A 219 -0.64 14.53 -2.18
N GLU A 220 -1.66 14.28 -1.38
CA GLU A 220 -1.67 14.60 0.04
C GLU A 220 -0.87 13.57 0.84
N VAL A 221 -0.03 14.09 1.77
CA VAL A 221 0.61 13.30 2.82
C VAL A 221 -0.09 13.58 4.12
N THR A 222 -0.81 12.60 4.63
CA THR A 222 -1.64 12.71 5.84
C THR A 222 -0.90 12.16 7.05
N GLN A 223 -0.83 12.90 8.15
CA GLN A 223 -0.34 12.39 9.43
C GLN A 223 -1.46 11.57 10.11
N ILE A 224 -1.12 10.37 10.54
CA ILE A 224 -1.99 9.53 11.37
C ILE A 224 -1.80 9.90 12.84
N GLU A 225 -2.90 10.05 13.58
CA GLU A 225 -2.89 10.40 15.02
C GLU A 225 -2.82 9.17 15.94
#